data_c23742c7550385c223d9ae1e30e9b992
#
_entry.id   c23742c7550385c223d9ae1e30e9b992
#
_cell.length_a   1.000
_cell.length_b   1.000
_cell.length_c   1.000
_cell.angle_alpha   90.00
_cell.angle_beta   90.00
_cell.angle_gamma   90.00
#
_symmetry.space_group_name_H-M   'P 1'
#
loop_
_entity.id
_entity.type
_entity.pdbx_description
1 polymer ?
#
loop_
_entity_poly.entity_id
_entity_poly.type
_entity_poly.pdbx_seq_one_letter_code
_entity_poly.pdbx_strand_id
1 'polypeptide(L)'
;MEICQISKIYLQFLNFYNSVMKQRNFYLKSVSDVDNVNMDYLNVIDEKLINYSDRIYLLRKEFIYKINKYIGEIFKNISQLDGLEIKYISSYTSKEEYRNALKSNLKRDIQLKSTSIGIHRDDFVLELNGHNLAVYGSQGQVRMAILALKIAEAYVYKDYGLEFPVLLLDDVFSELDVNKRNNLTKYLRGNIQVILTTTDLNMISDDLLKNARIFYIENGCLKQVKKEEI
;
A
#
# COMPACT_ATOMS: atom_id res chain seq x y z
N MET A 1 2.38 3.27 0.54
CA MET A 1 1.58 3.08 -0.70
C MET A 1 2.41 3.43 -1.91
N GLU A 2 2.37 2.59 -2.93
CA GLU A 2 3.16 2.68 -4.17
C GLU A 2 2.79 3.89 -5.07
N ILE A 3 1.76 4.66 -4.72
CA ILE A 3 1.25 5.79 -5.53
C ILE A 3 2.33 6.84 -5.82
N CYS A 4 3.28 7.04 -4.91
CA CYS A 4 4.39 7.99 -5.14
C CYS A 4 5.27 7.61 -6.34
N GLN A 5 5.40 6.32 -6.64
CA GLN A 5 6.17 5.83 -7.78
C GLN A 5 5.38 5.95 -9.09
N ILE A 6 4.06 5.85 -9.01
CA ILE A 6 3.15 5.88 -10.16
C ILE A 6 2.81 7.33 -10.55
N SER A 7 2.63 8.23 -9.59
CA SER A 7 2.09 9.57 -9.81
C SER A 7 2.98 10.68 -9.23
N LYS A 8 3.67 11.40 -10.11
CA LYS A 8 4.42 12.62 -9.71
C LYS A 8 3.50 13.68 -9.09
N ILE A 9 2.27 13.77 -9.58
CA ILE A 9 1.25 14.71 -9.06
C ILE A 9 0.89 14.37 -7.62
N TYR A 10 0.70 13.08 -7.31
CA TYR A 10 0.45 12.64 -5.94
C TYR A 10 1.62 12.99 -5.01
N LEU A 11 2.86 12.74 -5.44
CA LEU A 11 4.06 13.07 -4.68
C LEU A 11 4.17 14.58 -4.40
N GLN A 12 3.84 15.42 -5.39
CA GLN A 12 3.83 16.89 -5.21
C GLN A 12 2.80 17.31 -4.17
N PHE A 13 1.55 16.84 -4.27
CA PHE A 13 0.51 17.16 -3.28
C PHE A 13 0.87 16.66 -1.89
N LEU A 14 1.46 15.46 -1.78
CA LEU A 14 1.90 14.91 -0.50
C LEU A 14 2.99 15.78 0.14
N ASN A 15 3.95 16.29 -0.65
CA ASN A 15 4.99 17.19 -0.17
C ASN A 15 4.41 18.52 0.29
N PHE A 16 3.48 19.10 -0.47
CA PHE A 16 2.80 20.34 -0.08
C PHE A 16 1.98 20.15 1.20
N TYR A 17 1.21 19.08 1.28
CA TYR A 17 0.46 18.73 2.48
C TYR A 17 1.37 18.61 3.70
N ASN A 18 2.48 17.85 3.59
CA ASN A 18 3.43 17.67 4.67
C ASN A 18 4.09 18.99 5.12
N SER A 19 4.38 19.88 4.18
CA SER A 19 4.93 21.20 4.47
C SER A 19 3.93 22.07 5.25
N VAL A 20 2.67 22.11 4.80
CA VAL A 20 1.60 22.88 5.46
C VAL A 20 1.28 22.28 6.83
N MET A 21 1.26 20.95 6.95
CA MET A 21 1.06 20.27 8.23
C MET A 21 2.18 20.59 9.24
N LYS A 22 3.45 20.62 8.80
CA LYS A 22 4.56 21.06 9.64
C LYS A 22 4.39 22.50 10.10
N GLN A 23 3.95 23.41 9.21
CA GLN A 23 3.66 24.81 9.54
C GLN A 23 2.54 24.91 10.57
N ARG A 24 1.43 24.18 10.38
CA ARG A 24 0.33 24.11 11.35
C ARG A 24 0.81 23.62 12.70
N ASN A 25 1.53 22.51 12.74
CA ASN A 25 2.03 21.93 13.99
C ASN A 25 3.05 22.84 14.70
N PHE A 26 3.86 23.58 13.96
CA PHE A 26 4.76 24.58 14.51
C PHE A 26 3.97 25.72 15.18
N TYR A 27 2.91 26.22 14.53
CA TYR A 27 2.03 27.22 15.07
C TYR A 27 1.31 26.72 16.37
N LEU A 28 0.76 25.50 16.32
CA LEU A 28 0.12 24.89 17.50
C LEU A 28 1.06 24.77 18.72
N LYS A 29 2.36 24.62 18.50
CA LYS A 29 3.36 24.60 19.58
C LYS A 29 3.55 25.97 20.25
N SER A 30 3.33 27.05 19.52
CA SER A 30 3.48 28.43 20.04
C SER A 30 2.25 28.93 20.79
N VAL A 31 1.12 28.23 20.69
CA VAL A 31 -0.16 28.61 21.30
C VAL A 31 -0.36 27.85 22.62
N SER A 32 -0.76 28.54 23.68
CA SER A 32 -1.02 27.96 25.01
C SER A 32 -2.42 27.38 25.14
N ASP A 33 -3.42 28.09 24.62
CA ASP A 33 -4.84 27.68 24.61
C ASP A 33 -5.60 28.28 23.41
N VAL A 34 -6.89 27.99 23.32
CA VAL A 34 -7.75 28.37 22.19
C VAL A 34 -7.93 29.89 22.10
N ASP A 35 -7.97 30.59 23.23
CA ASP A 35 -8.23 32.03 23.30
C ASP A 35 -7.05 32.87 22.73
N ASN A 36 -5.87 32.26 22.72
CA ASN A 36 -4.64 32.87 22.16
C ASN A 36 -4.41 32.55 20.67
N VAL A 37 -5.36 31.87 20.02
CA VAL A 37 -5.21 31.50 18.60
C VAL A 37 -5.54 32.68 17.71
N ASN A 38 -4.60 33.02 16.81
CA ASN A 38 -4.93 33.88 15.66
C ASN A 38 -5.71 33.03 14.65
N MET A 39 -7.04 33.14 14.70
CA MET A 39 -7.93 32.34 13.85
C MET A 39 -7.79 32.65 12.37
N ASP A 40 -7.49 33.89 11.98
CA ASP A 40 -7.30 34.27 10.58
C ASP A 40 -6.06 33.57 10.00
N TYR A 41 -4.96 33.58 10.75
CA TYR A 41 -3.75 32.88 10.35
C TYR A 41 -3.96 31.36 10.27
N LEU A 42 -4.62 30.76 11.26
CA LEU A 42 -4.89 29.33 11.29
C LEU A 42 -5.82 28.91 10.15
N ASN A 43 -6.88 29.70 9.87
CA ASN A 43 -7.80 29.42 8.78
C ASN A 43 -7.08 29.39 7.41
N VAL A 44 -6.12 30.28 7.16
CA VAL A 44 -5.34 30.27 5.92
C VAL A 44 -4.51 28.97 5.78
N ILE A 45 -3.92 28.51 6.88
CA ILE A 45 -3.17 27.25 6.89
C ILE A 45 -4.12 26.06 6.68
N ASP A 46 -5.23 26.02 7.39
CA ASP A 46 -6.22 24.95 7.34
C ASP A 46 -6.85 24.83 5.94
N GLU A 47 -7.17 25.93 5.27
CA GLU A 47 -7.68 25.87 3.88
C GLU A 47 -6.66 25.29 2.90
N LYS A 48 -5.37 25.61 3.04
CA LYS A 48 -4.32 24.96 2.23
C LYS A 48 -4.25 23.47 2.52
N LEU A 49 -4.30 23.08 3.80
CA LEU A 49 -4.26 21.68 4.25
C LEU A 49 -5.45 20.91 3.68
N ILE A 50 -6.67 21.47 3.75
CA ILE A 50 -7.90 20.91 3.20
C ILE A 50 -7.79 20.69 1.69
N ASN A 51 -7.30 21.68 0.95
CA ASN A 51 -7.22 21.58 -0.50
C ASN A 51 -6.21 20.52 -0.97
N TYR A 52 -5.06 20.40 -0.33
CA TYR A 52 -4.07 19.39 -0.68
C TYR A 52 -4.55 17.98 -0.27
N SER A 53 -5.14 17.86 0.91
CA SER A 53 -5.64 16.57 1.39
C SER A 53 -6.78 16.02 0.55
N ASP A 54 -7.69 16.86 0.05
CA ASP A 54 -8.76 16.45 -0.86
C ASP A 54 -8.20 15.81 -2.15
N ARG A 55 -7.17 16.43 -2.74
CA ARG A 55 -6.51 15.86 -3.93
C ARG A 55 -5.85 14.51 -3.65
N ILE A 56 -5.18 14.39 -2.51
CA ILE A 56 -4.55 13.14 -2.08
C ILE A 56 -5.61 12.07 -1.80
N TYR A 57 -6.70 12.43 -1.12
CA TYR A 57 -7.82 11.53 -0.84
C TYR A 57 -8.39 10.93 -2.13
N LEU A 58 -8.69 11.76 -3.13
CA LEU A 58 -9.22 11.31 -4.42
C LEU A 58 -8.27 10.36 -5.14
N LEU A 59 -6.97 10.67 -5.17
CA LEU A 59 -5.94 9.83 -5.79
C LEU A 59 -5.78 8.48 -5.07
N ARG A 60 -5.85 8.48 -3.74
CA ARG A 60 -5.82 7.24 -2.94
C ARG A 60 -7.04 6.37 -3.21
N LYS A 61 -8.22 7.00 -3.25
CA LYS A 61 -9.48 6.31 -3.54
C LYS A 61 -9.47 5.69 -4.94
N GLU A 62 -8.98 6.41 -5.94
CA GLU A 62 -8.82 5.88 -7.30
C GLU A 62 -7.86 4.69 -7.33
N PHE A 63 -6.72 4.79 -6.65
CA PHE A 63 -5.74 3.71 -6.58
C PHE A 63 -6.32 2.44 -5.95
N ILE A 64 -7.01 2.58 -4.81
CA ILE A 64 -7.69 1.45 -4.14
C ILE A 64 -8.77 0.85 -5.04
N TYR A 65 -9.54 1.67 -5.75
CA TYR A 65 -10.49 1.17 -6.74
C TYR A 65 -9.83 0.33 -7.83
N LYS A 66 -8.67 0.76 -8.34
CA LYS A 66 -7.89 -0.01 -9.34
C LYS A 66 -7.35 -1.32 -8.76
N ILE A 67 -6.83 -1.31 -7.54
CA ILE A 67 -6.42 -2.55 -6.84
C ILE A 67 -7.59 -3.54 -6.76
N ASN A 68 -8.79 -3.08 -6.40
CA ASN A 68 -9.96 -3.95 -6.26
C ASN A 68 -10.43 -4.60 -7.57
N LYS A 69 -10.00 -4.10 -8.74
CA LYS A 69 -10.26 -4.79 -10.02
C LYS A 69 -9.52 -6.12 -10.14
N TYR A 70 -8.39 -6.26 -9.45
CA TYR A 70 -7.47 -7.40 -9.61
C TYR A 70 -7.39 -8.28 -8.38
N ILE A 71 -7.38 -7.69 -7.16
CA ILE A 71 -7.00 -8.39 -5.93
C ILE A 71 -7.90 -9.58 -5.63
N GLY A 72 -9.22 -9.45 -5.84
CA GLY A 72 -10.18 -10.52 -5.55
C GLY A 72 -9.96 -11.75 -6.43
N GLU A 73 -9.78 -11.55 -7.73
CA GLU A 73 -9.53 -12.63 -8.68
C GLU A 73 -8.16 -13.29 -8.43
N ILE A 74 -7.11 -12.50 -8.22
CA ILE A 74 -5.77 -13.01 -7.91
C ILE A 74 -5.81 -13.85 -6.63
N PHE A 75 -6.44 -13.33 -5.57
CA PHE A 75 -6.55 -14.03 -4.30
C PHE A 75 -7.31 -15.35 -4.45
N LYS A 76 -8.45 -15.34 -5.16
CA LYS A 76 -9.25 -16.54 -5.44
C LYS A 76 -8.43 -17.61 -6.16
N ASN A 77 -7.68 -17.20 -7.17
CA ASN A 77 -6.87 -18.14 -7.94
C ASN A 77 -5.70 -18.73 -7.16
N ILE A 78 -5.07 -17.96 -6.26
CA ILE A 78 -3.94 -18.43 -5.45
C ILE A 78 -4.42 -19.25 -4.23
N SER A 79 -5.41 -18.73 -3.51
CA SER A 79 -5.84 -19.28 -2.22
C SER A 79 -7.01 -20.28 -2.30
N GLN A 80 -7.74 -20.28 -3.42
CA GLN A 80 -9.03 -20.95 -3.61
C GLN A 80 -10.16 -20.43 -2.70
N LEU A 81 -9.95 -19.24 -2.10
CA LEU A 81 -10.96 -18.51 -1.32
C LEU A 81 -11.45 -17.32 -2.11
N ASP A 82 -12.69 -16.92 -1.92
CA ASP A 82 -13.31 -15.78 -2.62
C ASP A 82 -13.59 -14.63 -1.65
N GLY A 83 -13.87 -13.43 -2.20
CA GLY A 83 -14.37 -12.29 -1.43
C GLY A 83 -13.30 -11.42 -0.77
N LEU A 84 -12.05 -11.42 -1.25
CA LEU A 84 -11.03 -10.47 -0.80
C LEU A 84 -11.24 -9.10 -1.45
N GLU A 85 -11.27 -8.06 -0.63
CA GLU A 85 -11.27 -6.67 -1.05
C GLU A 85 -10.38 -5.81 -0.15
N ILE A 86 -9.94 -4.66 -0.67
CA ILE A 86 -9.23 -3.63 0.11
C ILE A 86 -10.15 -2.43 0.28
N LYS A 87 -10.27 -1.93 1.51
CA LYS A 87 -11.04 -0.72 1.85
C LYS A 87 -10.14 0.39 2.32
N TYR A 88 -10.37 1.57 1.79
CA TYR A 88 -9.72 2.79 2.25
C TYR A 88 -10.46 3.35 3.47
N ILE A 89 -9.74 3.54 4.55
CA ILE A 89 -10.25 4.08 5.81
C ILE A 89 -9.77 5.51 5.95
N SER A 90 -10.68 6.45 5.79
CA SER A 90 -10.40 7.87 5.97
C SER A 90 -11.22 8.45 7.10
N SER A 91 -10.66 9.43 7.78
CA SER A 91 -11.31 10.14 8.88
C SER A 91 -12.33 11.19 8.40
N TYR A 92 -12.42 11.43 7.10
CA TYR A 92 -13.38 12.33 6.46
C TYR A 92 -13.56 11.93 4.99
N THR A 93 -14.68 12.34 4.39
CA THR A 93 -15.01 12.02 2.99
C THR A 93 -15.18 13.25 2.10
N SER A 94 -15.21 14.46 2.70
CA SER A 94 -15.37 15.72 1.98
C SER A 94 -14.54 16.83 2.62
N LYS A 95 -14.28 17.89 1.83
CA LYS A 95 -13.62 19.12 2.32
C LYS A 95 -14.34 19.73 3.51
N GLU A 96 -15.68 19.71 3.47
CA GLU A 96 -16.50 20.30 4.52
C GLU A 96 -16.41 19.52 5.82
N GLU A 97 -16.46 18.19 5.73
CA GLU A 97 -16.22 17.32 6.89
C GLU A 97 -14.83 17.55 7.49
N TYR A 98 -13.80 17.66 6.65
CA TYR A 98 -12.45 17.90 7.15
C TYR A 98 -12.30 19.28 7.80
N ARG A 99 -12.92 20.33 7.20
CA ARG A 99 -12.96 21.68 7.79
C ARG A 99 -13.60 21.64 9.17
N ASN A 100 -14.75 21.01 9.29
CA ASN A 100 -15.48 20.89 10.57
C ASN A 100 -14.69 20.05 11.58
N ALA A 101 -14.01 19.00 11.13
CA ALA A 101 -13.18 18.17 11.96
C ALA A 101 -11.93 18.92 12.50
N LEU A 102 -11.27 19.74 11.69
CA LEU A 102 -10.15 20.58 12.13
C LEU A 102 -10.60 21.60 13.20
N LYS A 103 -11.78 22.25 13.01
CA LYS A 103 -12.34 23.19 13.97
C LYS A 103 -12.70 22.49 15.30
N SER A 104 -13.40 21.37 15.23
CA SER A 104 -13.84 20.64 16.44
C SER A 104 -12.69 20.03 17.23
N ASN A 105 -11.59 19.67 16.55
CA ASN A 105 -10.41 19.10 17.20
C ASN A 105 -9.37 20.17 17.64
N LEU A 106 -9.60 21.47 17.41
CA LEU A 106 -8.59 22.51 17.67
C LEU A 106 -8.06 22.48 19.11
N LYS A 107 -8.94 22.38 20.12
CA LYS A 107 -8.54 22.30 21.53
C LYS A 107 -7.62 21.11 21.80
N ARG A 108 -7.95 19.95 21.24
CA ARG A 108 -7.14 18.72 21.33
C ARG A 108 -5.80 18.88 20.61
N ASP A 109 -5.79 19.49 19.43
CA ASP A 109 -4.59 19.72 18.65
C ASP A 109 -3.60 20.65 19.38
N ILE A 110 -4.10 21.69 20.05
CA ILE A 110 -3.30 22.59 20.91
C ILE A 110 -2.69 21.81 22.07
N GLN A 111 -3.46 20.97 22.75
CA GLN A 111 -2.96 20.14 23.85
C GLN A 111 -1.89 19.15 23.40
N LEU A 112 -2.10 18.50 22.24
CA LEU A 112 -1.17 17.54 21.66
C LEU A 112 0.02 18.19 20.93
N LYS A 113 -0.03 19.54 20.72
CA LYS A 113 0.94 20.29 19.91
C LYS A 113 1.10 19.72 18.49
N SER A 114 0.03 19.10 17.96
CA SER A 114 0.03 18.43 16.67
C SER A 114 -1.37 18.25 16.12
N THR A 115 -1.48 18.19 14.79
CA THR A 115 -2.73 17.92 14.09
C THR A 115 -3.14 16.48 14.29
N SER A 116 -4.31 16.24 14.88
CA SER A 116 -4.79 14.92 15.26
C SER A 116 -5.61 14.21 14.19
N ILE A 117 -6.09 14.94 13.17
CA ILE A 117 -6.95 14.42 12.10
C ILE A 117 -6.44 14.83 10.72
N GLY A 118 -6.59 13.98 9.72
CA GLY A 118 -6.19 14.24 8.33
C GLY A 118 -5.65 13.00 7.65
N ILE A 119 -5.32 13.12 6.35
CA ILE A 119 -4.84 12.02 5.50
C ILE A 119 -3.58 11.29 6.00
N HIS A 120 -2.84 11.89 6.93
CA HIS A 120 -1.70 11.23 7.59
C HIS A 120 -2.13 10.21 8.65
N ARG A 121 -3.42 10.13 8.96
CA ARG A 121 -4.07 9.15 9.84
C ARG A 121 -4.88 8.13 9.08
N ASP A 122 -5.02 8.32 7.77
CA ASP A 122 -5.74 7.38 6.93
C ASP A 122 -4.99 6.05 6.84
N ASP A 123 -5.76 4.99 6.69
CA ASP A 123 -5.26 3.62 6.58
C ASP A 123 -6.04 2.86 5.50
N PHE A 124 -5.70 1.62 5.29
CA PHE A 124 -6.49 0.68 4.51
C PHE A 124 -6.59 -0.66 5.24
N VAL A 125 -7.66 -1.38 4.98
CA VAL A 125 -7.85 -2.72 5.51
C VAL A 125 -8.11 -3.71 4.39
N LEU A 126 -7.60 -4.93 4.55
CA LEU A 126 -7.96 -6.07 3.73
C LEU A 126 -9.11 -6.79 4.41
N GLU A 127 -10.22 -6.94 3.71
CA GLU A 127 -11.40 -7.67 4.19
C GLU A 127 -11.62 -8.92 3.36
N LEU A 128 -11.94 -10.01 4.04
CA LEU A 128 -12.37 -11.25 3.43
C LEU A 128 -13.82 -11.52 3.83
N ASN A 129 -14.74 -11.51 2.86
CA ASN A 129 -16.18 -11.62 3.10
C ASN A 129 -16.70 -10.65 4.17
N GLY A 130 -16.24 -9.39 4.14
CA GLY A 130 -16.64 -8.33 5.06
C GLY A 130 -15.97 -8.37 6.44
N HIS A 131 -15.03 -9.29 6.68
CA HIS A 131 -14.28 -9.39 7.93
C HIS A 131 -12.84 -8.92 7.76
N ASN A 132 -12.38 -8.06 8.66
CA ASN A 132 -11.00 -7.56 8.67
C ASN A 132 -10.01 -8.71 8.86
N LEU A 133 -9.16 -8.97 7.86
CA LEU A 133 -8.18 -10.05 7.87
C LEU A 133 -7.12 -9.91 8.97
N ALA A 134 -6.76 -8.68 9.37
CA ALA A 134 -5.78 -8.48 10.44
C ALA A 134 -6.29 -8.96 11.81
N VAL A 135 -7.62 -9.05 11.98
CA VAL A 135 -8.27 -9.46 13.24
C VAL A 135 -8.75 -10.91 13.19
N TYR A 136 -9.35 -11.31 12.07
CA TYR A 136 -10.07 -12.58 11.95
C TYR A 136 -9.40 -13.58 11.01
N GLY A 137 -8.39 -13.15 10.25
CA GLY A 137 -7.70 -14.00 9.28
C GLY A 137 -6.72 -14.98 9.93
N SER A 138 -6.64 -16.19 9.38
CA SER A 138 -5.52 -17.08 9.69
C SER A 138 -4.22 -16.50 9.10
N GLN A 139 -3.06 -16.89 9.65
CA GLN A 139 -1.76 -16.44 9.12
C GLN A 139 -1.62 -16.74 7.62
N GLY A 140 -2.07 -17.92 7.17
CA GLY A 140 -2.05 -18.28 5.76
C GLY A 140 -2.95 -17.40 4.89
N GLN A 141 -4.14 -17.03 5.37
CA GLN A 141 -5.03 -16.10 4.65
C GLN A 141 -4.43 -14.71 4.53
N VAL A 142 -3.87 -14.18 5.61
CA VAL A 142 -3.20 -12.86 5.62
C VAL A 142 -2.03 -12.84 4.62
N ARG A 143 -1.18 -13.86 4.62
CA ARG A 143 -0.05 -13.98 3.68
C ARG A 143 -0.50 -14.03 2.22
N MET A 144 -1.53 -14.85 1.93
CA MET A 144 -2.08 -14.92 0.57
C MET A 144 -2.70 -13.59 0.14
N ALA A 145 -3.36 -12.87 1.04
CA ALA A 145 -3.94 -11.57 0.75
C ALA A 145 -2.86 -10.50 0.48
N ILE A 146 -1.76 -10.51 1.24
CA ILE A 146 -0.61 -9.62 1.00
C ILE A 146 0.04 -9.95 -0.35
N LEU A 147 0.21 -11.21 -0.68
CA LEU A 147 0.76 -11.64 -1.97
C LEU A 147 -0.15 -11.21 -3.12
N ALA A 148 -1.46 -11.43 -3.00
CA ALA A 148 -2.44 -10.98 -3.98
C ALA A 148 -2.42 -9.46 -4.14
N LEU A 149 -2.28 -8.70 -3.05
CA LEU A 149 -2.12 -7.25 -3.08
C LEU A 149 -0.87 -6.84 -3.88
N LYS A 150 0.27 -7.46 -3.63
CA LYS A 150 1.54 -7.14 -4.34
C LYS A 150 1.46 -7.43 -5.83
N ILE A 151 0.82 -8.52 -6.20
CA ILE A 151 0.59 -8.84 -7.62
C ILE A 151 -0.42 -7.84 -8.23
N ALA A 152 -1.52 -7.51 -7.52
CA ALA A 152 -2.49 -6.52 -7.99
C ALA A 152 -1.86 -5.13 -8.17
N GLU A 153 -0.97 -4.70 -7.27
CA GLU A 153 -0.19 -3.47 -7.42
C GLU A 153 0.60 -3.48 -8.74
N ALA A 154 1.25 -4.59 -9.11
CA ALA A 154 1.99 -4.70 -10.37
C ALA A 154 1.08 -4.53 -11.60
N TYR A 155 -0.14 -5.06 -11.58
CA TYR A 155 -1.12 -4.85 -12.66
C TYR A 155 -1.60 -3.40 -12.73
N VAL A 156 -1.77 -2.72 -11.59
CA VAL A 156 -2.15 -1.30 -11.56
C VAL A 156 -1.09 -0.42 -12.20
N TYR A 157 0.22 -0.75 -12.15
CA TYR A 157 1.24 -0.04 -12.92
C TYR A 157 0.93 -0.03 -14.41
N LYS A 158 0.44 -1.16 -14.96
CA LYS A 158 0.01 -1.25 -16.35
C LYS A 158 -1.19 -0.38 -16.66
N ASP A 159 -2.15 -0.27 -15.75
CA ASP A 159 -3.31 0.63 -15.90
C ASP A 159 -2.92 2.12 -15.99
N TYR A 160 -1.76 2.48 -15.46
CA TYR A 160 -1.16 3.80 -15.60
C TYR A 160 -0.22 3.94 -16.82
N GLY A 161 -0.16 2.95 -17.69
CA GLY A 161 0.68 2.95 -18.89
C GLY A 161 2.18 2.78 -18.61
N LEU A 162 2.52 2.31 -17.41
CA LEU A 162 3.91 2.03 -17.01
C LEU A 162 4.29 0.58 -17.32
N GLU A 163 5.57 0.28 -17.31
CA GLU A 163 6.05 -1.10 -17.35
C GLU A 163 5.77 -1.83 -16.05
N PHE A 164 5.74 -3.16 -16.07
CA PHE A 164 5.62 -3.94 -14.86
C PHE A 164 6.83 -3.68 -13.94
N PRO A 165 6.61 -3.47 -12.64
CA PRO A 165 7.70 -3.39 -11.68
C PRO A 165 8.37 -4.75 -11.50
N VAL A 166 9.61 -4.77 -10.97
CA VAL A 166 10.26 -6.00 -10.52
C VAL A 166 9.57 -6.48 -9.24
N LEU A 167 9.08 -7.71 -9.24
CA LEU A 167 8.44 -8.33 -8.09
C LEU A 167 9.50 -9.09 -7.28
N LEU A 168 9.65 -8.70 -6.00
CA LEU A 168 10.57 -9.36 -5.07
C LEU A 168 9.76 -10.26 -4.14
N LEU A 169 10.06 -11.58 -4.16
CA LEU A 169 9.37 -12.60 -3.36
C LEU A 169 10.39 -13.33 -2.48
N ASP A 170 10.36 -13.04 -1.18
CA ASP A 170 11.29 -13.62 -0.22
C ASP A 170 10.66 -14.83 0.48
N ASP A 171 11.20 -16.01 0.22
CA ASP A 171 10.83 -17.34 0.77
C ASP A 171 9.31 -17.65 0.75
N VAL A 172 8.57 -17.11 -0.25
CA VAL A 172 7.11 -17.24 -0.32
C VAL A 172 6.66 -18.68 -0.51
N PHE A 173 7.46 -19.51 -1.20
CA PHE A 173 7.09 -20.89 -1.55
C PHE A 173 7.18 -21.86 -0.38
N SER A 174 8.01 -21.62 0.64
CA SER A 174 8.18 -22.50 1.79
C SER A 174 6.88 -22.70 2.59
N GLU A 175 6.01 -21.72 2.57
CA GLU A 175 4.80 -21.67 3.38
C GLU A 175 3.52 -22.05 2.61
N LEU A 176 3.65 -22.40 1.31
CA LEU A 176 2.55 -22.76 0.45
C LEU A 176 2.46 -24.27 0.24
N ASP A 177 1.23 -24.78 0.23
CA ASP A 177 0.99 -26.13 -0.28
C ASP A 177 1.20 -26.20 -1.81
N VAL A 178 1.34 -27.44 -2.34
CA VAL A 178 1.64 -27.68 -3.75
C VAL A 178 0.64 -26.99 -4.70
N ASN A 179 -0.64 -26.99 -4.37
CA ASN A 179 -1.68 -26.40 -5.22
C ASN A 179 -1.54 -24.87 -5.30
N LYS A 180 -1.30 -24.21 -4.15
CA LYS A 180 -1.08 -22.78 -4.09
C LYS A 180 0.20 -22.36 -4.81
N ARG A 181 1.29 -23.15 -4.67
CA ARG A 181 2.54 -22.94 -5.42
C ARG A 181 2.30 -22.95 -6.92
N ASN A 182 1.59 -23.98 -7.43
CA ASN A 182 1.26 -24.12 -8.85
C ASN A 182 0.39 -22.95 -9.35
N ASN A 183 -0.56 -22.52 -8.55
CA ASN A 183 -1.42 -21.40 -8.91
C ASN A 183 -0.66 -20.08 -8.92
N LEU A 184 0.19 -19.82 -7.92
CA LEU A 184 1.05 -18.65 -7.88
C LEU A 184 1.97 -18.59 -9.11
N THR A 185 2.56 -19.72 -9.49
CA THR A 185 3.43 -19.84 -10.67
C THR A 185 2.80 -19.26 -11.93
N LYS A 186 1.47 -19.39 -12.12
CA LYS A 186 0.75 -18.85 -13.29
C LYS A 186 0.83 -17.32 -13.36
N TYR A 187 0.85 -16.63 -12.25
CA TYR A 187 1.00 -15.17 -12.19
C TYR A 187 2.44 -14.70 -12.32
N LEU A 188 3.40 -15.56 -11.98
CA LEU A 188 4.83 -15.24 -12.10
C LEU A 188 5.37 -15.48 -13.51
N ARG A 189 4.58 -16.14 -14.37
CA ARG A 189 4.89 -16.31 -15.79
C ARG A 189 4.43 -15.08 -16.57
N GLY A 190 5.23 -14.65 -17.52
CA GLY A 190 4.85 -13.59 -18.45
C GLY A 190 5.78 -12.38 -18.36
N ASN A 191 5.23 -11.19 -18.47
CA ASN A 191 6.02 -9.97 -18.65
C ASN A 191 6.54 -9.35 -17.34
N ILE A 192 6.32 -9.98 -16.17
CA ILE A 192 6.78 -9.49 -14.88
C ILE A 192 8.15 -10.10 -14.57
N GLN A 193 9.15 -9.26 -14.38
CA GLN A 193 10.43 -9.73 -13.84
C GLN A 193 10.26 -10.06 -12.37
N VAL A 194 10.60 -11.30 -11.99
CA VAL A 194 10.49 -11.76 -10.59
C VAL A 194 11.87 -12.13 -10.08
N ILE A 195 12.20 -11.68 -8.88
CA ILE A 195 13.34 -12.17 -8.10
C ILE A 195 12.75 -12.92 -6.90
N LEU A 196 13.07 -14.20 -6.81
CA LEU A 196 12.52 -15.11 -5.82
C LEU A 196 13.65 -15.74 -5.03
N THR A 197 13.54 -15.75 -3.71
CA THR A 197 14.45 -16.51 -2.84
C THR A 197 13.77 -17.77 -2.35
N THR A 198 14.53 -18.84 -2.17
CA THR A 198 14.09 -20.11 -1.57
C THR A 198 15.27 -20.87 -0.98
N THR A 199 15.00 -21.67 0.02
CA THR A 199 15.97 -22.60 0.60
C THR A 199 15.96 -23.98 -0.07
N ASP A 200 14.90 -24.30 -0.84
CA ASP A 200 14.72 -25.58 -1.51
C ASP A 200 14.12 -25.41 -2.91
N LEU A 201 14.87 -25.78 -3.94
CA LEU A 201 14.43 -25.74 -5.33
C LEU A 201 13.29 -26.72 -5.65
N ASN A 202 13.13 -27.80 -4.89
CA ASN A 202 12.03 -28.75 -5.09
C ASN A 202 10.65 -28.11 -4.82
N MET A 203 10.62 -26.96 -4.17
CA MET A 203 9.39 -26.17 -3.97
C MET A 203 8.97 -25.39 -5.20
N ILE A 204 9.86 -25.22 -6.17
CA ILE A 204 9.65 -24.46 -7.40
C ILE A 204 9.25 -25.44 -8.50
N SER A 205 8.23 -25.09 -9.29
CA SER A 205 7.83 -25.93 -10.43
C SER A 205 8.90 -25.96 -11.51
N ASP A 206 9.06 -27.12 -12.17
CA ASP A 206 10.00 -27.29 -13.29
C ASP A 206 9.84 -26.24 -14.38
N ASP A 207 8.61 -25.83 -14.63
CA ASP A 207 8.28 -24.80 -15.61
C ASP A 207 8.83 -23.40 -15.25
N LEU A 208 8.90 -23.04 -13.96
CA LEU A 208 9.56 -21.82 -13.55
C LEU A 208 11.08 -21.97 -13.62
N LEU A 209 11.61 -23.11 -13.19
CA LEU A 209 13.05 -23.36 -13.18
C LEU A 209 13.63 -23.32 -14.59
N LYS A 210 12.94 -23.90 -15.59
CA LYS A 210 13.39 -23.89 -17.01
C LYS A 210 13.61 -22.48 -17.57
N ASN A 211 12.85 -21.50 -17.08
CA ASN A 211 12.92 -20.11 -17.55
C ASN A 211 13.65 -19.19 -16.56
N ALA A 212 14.22 -19.76 -15.49
CA ALA A 212 14.85 -18.98 -14.44
C ALA A 212 16.38 -18.96 -14.58
N ARG A 213 16.98 -17.87 -14.13
CA ARG A 213 18.40 -17.82 -13.83
C ARG A 213 18.61 -18.10 -12.37
N ILE A 214 19.29 -19.20 -12.02
CA ILE A 214 19.44 -19.66 -10.65
C ILE A 214 20.80 -19.19 -10.11
N PHE A 215 20.77 -18.55 -8.94
CA PHE A 215 21.92 -18.05 -8.21
C PHE A 215 22.06 -18.82 -6.89
N TYR A 216 23.15 -19.52 -6.68
CA TYR A 216 23.44 -20.20 -5.43
C TYR A 216 24.28 -19.31 -4.53
N ILE A 217 23.73 -18.99 -3.36
CA ILE A 217 24.37 -18.14 -2.35
C ILE A 217 24.75 -18.99 -1.14
N GLU A 218 25.99 -18.94 -0.72
CA GLU A 218 26.49 -19.63 0.48
C GLU A 218 27.41 -18.70 1.24
N ASN A 219 27.18 -18.54 2.56
CA ASN A 219 27.96 -17.63 3.42
C ASN A 219 28.05 -16.18 2.87
N GLY A 220 26.98 -15.68 2.28
CA GLY A 220 26.91 -14.35 1.69
C GLY A 220 27.66 -14.18 0.35
N CYS A 221 28.18 -15.26 -0.21
CA CYS A 221 28.91 -15.26 -1.47
C CYS A 221 28.18 -16.02 -2.56
N LEU A 222 28.24 -15.49 -3.79
CA LEU A 222 27.73 -16.17 -4.97
C LEU A 222 28.62 -17.36 -5.31
N LYS A 223 28.13 -18.60 -5.24
CA LYS A 223 28.87 -19.83 -5.52
C LYS A 223 28.69 -20.31 -6.96
N GLN A 224 27.50 -20.28 -7.46
CA GLN A 224 27.20 -20.80 -8.80
C GLN A 224 26.05 -20.02 -9.45
N VAL A 225 26.12 -19.87 -10.76
CA VAL A 225 25.03 -19.39 -11.60
C VAL A 225 24.70 -20.51 -12.58
N LYS A 226 23.45 -21.01 -12.53
CA LYS A 226 22.94 -21.92 -13.57
C LYS A 226 21.96 -21.15 -14.43
N LYS A 227 22.12 -21.26 -15.74
CA LYS A 227 21.12 -20.94 -16.74
C LYS A 227 20.80 -22.30 -17.36
N GLU A 228 19.58 -22.79 -17.19
CA GLU A 228 19.16 -23.94 -17.98
C GLU A 228 19.09 -23.47 -19.43
N GLU A 229 19.84 -24.14 -20.31
CA GLU A 229 19.80 -23.91 -21.75
C GLU A 229 18.43 -24.37 -22.24
N ILE A 230 17.78 -23.50 -23.00
CA ILE A 230 16.48 -23.74 -23.67
C ILE A 230 16.66 -24.79 -24.74
#